data_c02a5557d394d841a87f4b3bc5c463a5
#
_entry.id   c02a5557d394d841a87f4b3bc5c463a5
#
_cell.length_a   1.000
_cell.length_b   1.000
_cell.length_c   1.000
_cell.angle_alpha   90.00
_cell.angle_beta   90.00
_cell.angle_gamma   90.00
#
_symmetry.space_group_name_H-M   'P 1'
#
loop_
_entity.id
_entity.type
_entity.pdbx_description
1 polymer ?
#
loop_
_entity_poly.entity_id
_entity_poly.type
_entity_poly.pdbx_seq_one_letter_code
_entity_poly.pdbx_strand_id
1 'polypeptide(L)'
;MKIRHKVGIAIAASIATASLFSVGGYLRNSQIFMPSEYKLIKKIVNKLSKKNDLGKREIGFHIIAGDMASYYAKELGLCKKDEKKTCYYHSYLNPFKKYPNPEINEIINLSYLSGSGYAWASPLGAVRISHNLFRLIEEKENQMACIVAHELVHIINLDTFNDSVRLNEEAKGLKEEKRKEISAQIRRQSEKDADKYAQEMIIKAGYPKDSCIDALDHLMKTRTLPKVTKLDEHPPAPIRLSALKEALPTQLDQIEKASPEETLIKWRYDRDLNYLKFIPQ
;
A
#
# COMPACT_ATOMS: atom_id res chain seq x y z
N MET A 1 13.66 52.10 -40.10
CA MET A 1 12.56 51.17 -39.68
C MET A 1 12.99 49.70 -39.73
N LYS A 2 14.20 49.35 -39.26
CA LYS A 2 14.76 47.96 -39.30
C LYS A 2 15.25 47.44 -37.93
N ILE A 3 15.14 48.25 -36.85
CA ILE A 3 15.65 47.85 -35.53
C ILE A 3 14.56 47.23 -34.63
N ARG A 4 13.26 47.55 -34.87
CA ARG A 4 12.14 47.05 -34.03
C ARG A 4 11.81 45.57 -34.22
N HIS A 5 12.12 44.97 -35.38
CA HIS A 5 11.84 43.55 -35.59
C HIS A 5 12.88 42.58 -34.94
N LYS A 6 14.11 43.01 -34.73
CA LYS A 6 15.13 42.13 -34.10
C LYS A 6 14.98 42.01 -32.59
N VAL A 7 14.45 43.05 -31.93
CA VAL A 7 14.23 43.02 -30.47
C VAL A 7 13.04 42.12 -30.10
N GLY A 8 11.97 42.12 -30.93
CA GLY A 8 10.80 41.30 -30.72
C GLY A 8 11.09 39.78 -30.83
N ILE A 9 11.94 39.39 -31.78
CA ILE A 9 12.31 37.97 -31.98
C ILE A 9 13.22 37.47 -30.84
N ALA A 10 14.12 38.31 -30.33
CA ALA A 10 14.99 37.92 -29.21
C ALA A 10 14.22 37.74 -27.91
N ILE A 11 13.19 38.56 -27.63
CA ILE A 11 12.35 38.44 -26.46
C ILE A 11 11.42 37.21 -26.55
N ALA A 12 10.85 36.92 -27.72
CA ALA A 12 10.03 35.74 -27.93
C ALA A 12 10.84 34.44 -27.80
N ALA A 13 12.07 34.41 -28.32
CA ALA A 13 12.95 33.26 -28.15
C ALA A 13 13.39 33.05 -26.71
N SER A 14 13.63 34.11 -25.95
CA SER A 14 14.03 34.04 -24.53
C SER A 14 12.88 33.54 -23.63
N ILE A 15 11.64 33.93 -23.92
CA ILE A 15 10.46 33.47 -23.17
C ILE A 15 10.15 32.00 -23.50
N ALA A 16 10.29 31.59 -24.77
CA ALA A 16 10.07 30.20 -25.17
C ALA A 16 11.12 29.26 -24.59
N THR A 17 12.40 29.68 -24.52
CA THR A 17 13.47 28.86 -23.91
C THR A 17 13.33 28.82 -22.38
N ALA A 18 12.95 29.91 -21.71
CA ALA A 18 12.72 29.91 -20.27
C ALA A 18 11.53 29.02 -19.88
N SER A 19 10.45 29.00 -20.66
CA SER A 19 9.29 28.12 -20.44
C SER A 19 9.63 26.64 -20.68
N LEU A 20 10.44 26.32 -21.68
CA LEU A 20 10.89 24.95 -21.93
C LEU A 20 11.85 24.46 -20.85
N PHE A 21 12.73 25.32 -20.34
CA PHE A 21 13.60 24.97 -19.20
C PHE A 21 12.84 24.80 -17.91
N SER A 22 11.81 25.59 -17.64
CA SER A 22 10.97 25.45 -16.44
C SER A 22 10.10 24.19 -16.48
N VAL A 23 9.50 23.85 -17.62
CA VAL A 23 8.72 22.62 -17.78
C VAL A 23 9.61 21.37 -17.77
N GLY A 24 10.75 21.41 -18.45
CA GLY A 24 11.74 20.31 -18.42
C GLY A 24 12.38 20.12 -17.03
N GLY A 25 12.62 21.22 -16.30
CA GLY A 25 13.09 21.19 -14.92
C GLY A 25 12.06 20.65 -13.95
N TYR A 26 10.79 21.01 -14.11
CA TYR A 26 9.68 20.50 -13.30
C TYR A 26 9.44 19.00 -13.51
N LEU A 27 9.46 18.54 -14.75
CA LEU A 27 9.31 17.10 -15.08
C LEU A 27 10.52 16.27 -14.64
N ARG A 28 11.76 16.80 -14.74
CA ARG A 28 12.97 16.15 -14.21
C ARG A 28 12.95 16.07 -12.68
N ASN A 29 12.56 17.13 -11.99
CA ASN A 29 12.52 17.14 -10.54
C ASN A 29 11.45 16.18 -9.97
N SER A 30 10.33 15.97 -10.64
CA SER A 30 9.29 15.05 -10.15
C SER A 30 9.73 13.58 -10.12
N GLN A 31 10.68 13.18 -11.00
CA GLN A 31 11.22 11.82 -10.97
C GLN A 31 12.42 11.64 -10.02
N ILE A 32 13.18 12.72 -9.77
CA ILE A 32 14.38 12.66 -8.91
C ILE A 32 14.02 12.59 -7.42
N PHE A 33 12.86 13.08 -7.02
CA PHE A 33 12.44 13.17 -5.61
C PHE A 33 11.40 12.15 -5.16
N MET A 34 11.14 11.09 -5.93
CA MET A 34 10.29 10.00 -5.47
C MET A 34 11.03 9.22 -4.38
N PRO A 35 10.46 9.06 -3.17
CA PRO A 35 11.05 8.24 -2.11
C PRO A 35 11.38 6.82 -2.55
N SER A 36 12.40 6.23 -1.94
CA SER A 36 12.88 4.87 -2.27
C SER A 36 11.78 3.81 -2.12
N GLU A 37 10.92 3.96 -1.14
CA GLU A 37 9.79 3.10 -0.86
C GLU A 37 8.79 3.08 -2.01
N TYR A 38 8.48 4.24 -2.59
CA TYR A 38 7.63 4.31 -3.79
C TYR A 38 8.31 3.74 -5.03
N LYS A 39 9.64 3.88 -5.15
CA LYS A 39 10.40 3.23 -6.23
C LYS A 39 10.34 1.72 -6.09
N LEU A 40 10.43 1.21 -4.87
CA LEU A 40 10.30 -0.23 -4.58
C LEU A 40 8.90 -0.73 -4.92
N ILE A 41 7.84 -0.05 -4.47
CA ILE A 41 6.45 -0.39 -4.82
C ILE A 41 6.28 -0.41 -6.35
N LYS A 42 6.73 0.64 -7.04
CA LYS A 42 6.64 0.74 -8.50
C LYS A 42 7.36 -0.42 -9.19
N LYS A 43 8.56 -0.80 -8.72
CA LYS A 43 9.32 -1.95 -9.24
C LYS A 43 8.54 -3.25 -9.07
N ILE A 44 7.98 -3.49 -7.88
CA ILE A 44 7.20 -4.68 -7.56
C ILE A 44 5.97 -4.76 -8.45
N VAL A 45 5.13 -3.72 -8.49
CA VAL A 45 3.89 -3.73 -9.27
C VAL A 45 4.16 -3.87 -10.78
N ASN A 46 5.20 -3.23 -11.31
CA ASN A 46 5.64 -3.45 -12.70
C ASN A 46 6.01 -4.90 -12.98
N LYS A 47 6.62 -5.60 -12.03
CA LYS A 47 6.96 -7.01 -12.18
C LYS A 47 5.73 -7.91 -12.08
N LEU A 48 4.81 -7.60 -11.14
CA LEU A 48 3.54 -8.31 -11.00
C LEU A 48 2.67 -8.19 -12.26
N SER A 49 2.53 -6.98 -12.82
CA SER A 49 1.66 -6.69 -13.97
C SER A 49 2.05 -7.40 -15.26
N LYS A 50 3.31 -7.83 -15.39
CA LYS A 50 3.79 -8.58 -16.57
C LYS A 50 3.24 -10.00 -16.67
N LYS A 51 2.73 -10.54 -15.57
CA LYS A 51 2.32 -11.94 -15.46
C LYS A 51 0.96 -12.13 -14.78
N ASN A 52 0.30 -11.03 -14.42
CA ASN A 52 -0.98 -11.06 -13.73
C ASN A 52 -1.88 -9.96 -14.26
N ASP A 53 -3.16 -10.26 -14.41
CA ASP A 53 -4.18 -9.24 -14.62
C ASP A 53 -4.41 -8.46 -13.31
N LEU A 54 -4.18 -7.16 -13.33
CA LEU A 54 -4.42 -6.27 -12.21
C LEU A 54 -5.79 -5.57 -12.30
N GLY A 55 -6.66 -6.02 -13.19
CA GLY A 55 -7.96 -5.41 -13.44
C GLY A 55 -7.84 -4.09 -14.21
N LYS A 56 -8.90 -3.28 -14.18
CA LYS A 56 -9.00 -2.01 -14.94
C LYS A 56 -9.16 -0.78 -14.06
N ARG A 57 -9.11 -0.94 -12.74
CA ARG A 57 -9.31 0.17 -11.79
C ARG A 57 -8.02 0.94 -11.57
N GLU A 58 -8.15 2.25 -11.35
CA GLU A 58 -7.04 3.03 -10.79
C GLU A 58 -6.72 2.51 -9.39
N ILE A 59 -5.45 2.21 -9.15
CA ILE A 59 -4.95 1.76 -7.84
C ILE A 59 -3.85 2.73 -7.41
N GLY A 60 -3.88 3.10 -6.15
CA GLY A 60 -2.91 4.02 -5.59
C GLY A 60 -2.29 3.53 -4.29
N PHE A 61 -1.08 4.00 -4.03
CA PHE A 61 -0.32 3.71 -2.82
C PHE A 61 -0.08 4.99 -2.02
N HIS A 62 -0.31 4.89 -0.73
CA HIS A 62 -0.11 5.98 0.22
C HIS A 62 0.76 5.47 1.37
N ILE A 63 1.97 5.99 1.50
CA ILE A 63 2.84 5.67 2.62
C ILE A 63 2.56 6.68 3.72
N ILE A 64 2.24 6.20 4.91
CA ILE A 64 1.77 6.98 6.05
C ILE A 64 2.67 6.76 7.27
N ALA A 65 2.67 7.70 8.22
CA ALA A 65 3.48 7.59 9.43
C ALA A 65 3.16 6.35 10.28
N GLY A 66 1.89 5.96 10.33
CA GLY A 66 1.46 4.76 11.05
C GLY A 66 0.83 5.05 12.43
N ASP A 67 0.23 4.05 13.05
CA ASP A 67 -0.60 4.19 14.27
C ASP A 67 0.16 4.77 15.46
N MET A 68 1.45 4.45 15.58
CA MET A 68 2.27 5.00 16.66
C MET A 68 2.42 6.52 16.59
N ALA A 69 2.20 7.15 15.42
CA ALA A 69 2.17 8.61 15.32
C ALA A 69 1.01 9.22 16.14
N SER A 70 -0.15 8.56 16.17
CA SER A 70 -1.27 8.97 17.02
C SER A 70 -0.96 8.80 18.51
N TYR A 71 -0.26 7.73 18.86
CA TYR A 71 0.16 7.48 20.23
C TYR A 71 1.12 8.57 20.71
N TYR A 72 2.21 8.83 20.00
CA TYR A 72 3.18 9.85 20.35
C TYR A 72 2.62 11.27 20.32
N ALA A 73 1.72 11.57 19.36
CA ALA A 73 1.03 12.86 19.35
C ALA A 73 0.23 13.10 20.64
N LYS A 74 -0.36 12.05 21.20
CA LYS A 74 -1.07 12.11 22.48
C LYS A 74 -0.11 12.28 23.65
N GLU A 75 0.99 11.54 23.69
CA GLU A 75 2.02 11.64 24.75
C GLU A 75 2.65 13.04 24.79
N LEU A 76 2.89 13.65 23.63
CA LEU A 76 3.44 15.00 23.50
C LEU A 76 2.38 16.12 23.65
N GLY A 77 1.11 15.76 23.94
CA GLY A 77 0.05 16.74 24.18
C GLY A 77 -0.43 17.50 22.94
N LEU A 78 -0.06 17.04 21.73
CA LEU A 78 -0.47 17.65 20.46
C LEU A 78 -1.93 17.39 20.09
N CYS A 79 -2.60 16.52 20.83
CA CYS A 79 -4.03 16.28 20.72
C CYS A 79 -4.64 16.09 22.11
N LYS A 80 -5.86 16.61 22.31
CA LYS A 80 -6.56 16.48 23.59
C LYS A 80 -6.95 15.02 23.85
N LYS A 81 -6.88 14.59 25.12
CA LYS A 81 -7.17 13.21 25.53
C LYS A 81 -8.55 12.72 25.10
N ASP A 82 -9.52 13.62 24.99
CA ASP A 82 -10.91 13.29 24.62
C ASP A 82 -11.20 13.38 23.11
N GLU A 83 -10.25 13.90 22.33
CA GLU A 83 -10.39 14.03 20.88
C GLU A 83 -9.70 12.88 20.13
N LYS A 84 -10.23 11.65 20.26
CA LYS A 84 -9.71 10.46 19.56
C LYS A 84 -9.52 10.68 18.04
N LYS A 85 -10.42 11.45 17.42
CA LYS A 85 -10.35 11.75 15.98
C LYS A 85 -9.13 12.59 15.61
N THR A 86 -8.81 13.64 16.39
CA THR A 86 -7.69 14.54 16.09
C THR A 86 -6.34 13.83 16.22
N CYS A 87 -6.20 12.96 17.25
CA CYS A 87 -5.02 12.11 17.37
C CYS A 87 -4.87 11.14 16.21
N TYR A 88 -5.96 10.51 15.78
CA TYR A 88 -5.96 9.53 14.70
C TYR A 88 -5.41 10.09 13.39
N TYR A 89 -5.64 11.37 13.08
CA TYR A 89 -5.09 12.00 11.87
C TYR A 89 -3.58 12.02 11.80
N HIS A 90 -2.87 11.96 12.93
CA HIS A 90 -1.41 11.89 12.95
C HIS A 90 -0.87 10.60 12.31
N SER A 91 -1.63 9.51 12.32
CA SER A 91 -1.28 8.27 11.61
C SER A 91 -1.10 8.48 10.10
N TYR A 92 -1.78 9.47 9.53
CA TYR A 92 -1.78 9.77 8.09
C TYR A 92 -0.77 10.84 7.69
N LEU A 93 0.07 11.31 8.60
CA LEU A 93 1.12 12.26 8.27
C LEU A 93 2.01 11.69 7.16
N ASN A 94 2.41 12.58 6.25
CA ASN A 94 3.38 12.25 5.21
C ASN A 94 4.78 12.09 5.82
N PRO A 95 5.36 10.89 5.86
CA PRO A 95 6.65 10.65 6.52
C PRO A 95 7.83 11.28 5.76
N PHE A 96 7.65 11.69 4.50
CA PHE A 96 8.69 12.29 3.66
C PHE A 96 8.65 13.82 3.65
N LYS A 97 7.67 14.41 4.33
CA LYS A 97 7.53 15.87 4.44
C LYS A 97 8.22 16.38 5.71
N LYS A 98 8.99 17.46 5.57
CA LYS A 98 9.47 18.21 6.72
C LYS A 98 8.39 19.19 7.16
N TYR A 99 7.92 19.07 8.40
CA TYR A 99 6.91 19.93 8.98
C TYR A 99 7.57 21.10 9.72
N PRO A 100 6.96 22.31 9.71
CA PRO A 100 7.46 23.46 10.48
C PRO A 100 7.52 23.20 11.98
N ASN A 101 6.54 22.47 12.52
CA ASN A 101 6.54 22.06 13.93
C ASN A 101 7.52 20.90 14.13
N PRO A 102 8.59 21.06 14.94
CA PRO A 102 9.59 20.03 15.19
C PRO A 102 9.02 18.78 15.87
N GLU A 103 7.99 18.93 16.74
CA GLU A 103 7.36 17.80 17.43
C GLU A 103 6.68 16.84 16.44
N ILE A 104 6.12 17.36 15.35
CA ILE A 104 5.53 16.50 14.30
C ILE A 104 6.61 15.66 13.61
N ASN A 105 7.79 16.23 13.36
CA ASN A 105 8.90 15.49 12.78
C ASN A 105 9.42 14.41 13.75
N GLU A 106 9.42 14.70 15.05
CA GLU A 106 9.79 13.76 16.11
C GLU A 106 8.79 12.58 16.17
N ILE A 107 7.49 12.87 16.14
CA ILE A 107 6.44 11.83 16.09
C ILE A 107 6.65 10.89 14.92
N ILE A 108 6.94 11.40 13.73
CA ILE A 108 7.19 10.60 12.53
C ILE A 108 8.40 9.69 12.74
N ASN A 109 9.49 10.23 13.26
CA ASN A 109 10.70 9.48 13.57
C ASN A 109 10.47 8.36 14.59
N LEU A 110 9.82 8.68 15.71
CA LEU A 110 9.49 7.71 16.74
C LEU A 110 8.58 6.59 16.20
N SER A 111 7.60 6.95 15.37
CA SER A 111 6.70 5.99 14.72
C SER A 111 7.44 5.05 13.77
N TYR A 112 8.40 5.57 13.02
CA TYR A 112 9.26 4.76 12.15
C TYR A 112 10.09 3.74 12.95
N LEU A 113 10.61 4.14 14.10
CA LEU A 113 11.51 3.29 14.91
C LEU A 113 10.77 2.25 15.75
N SER A 114 9.55 2.54 16.22
CA SER A 114 8.89 1.74 17.26
C SER A 114 7.54 1.14 16.85
N GLY A 115 6.95 1.56 15.73
CA GLY A 115 5.63 1.12 15.30
C GLY A 115 5.59 -0.35 14.87
N SER A 116 4.40 -0.97 14.96
CA SER A 116 4.12 -2.21 14.23
C SER A 116 3.85 -1.87 12.77
N GLY A 117 4.50 -2.62 11.85
CA GLY A 117 4.26 -2.44 10.42
C GLY A 117 2.89 -2.99 10.02
N TYR A 118 2.16 -2.28 9.18
CA TYR A 118 0.91 -2.74 8.60
C TYR A 118 0.70 -2.16 7.20
N ALA A 119 -0.11 -2.87 6.43
CA ALA A 119 -0.67 -2.39 5.18
C ALA A 119 -2.17 -2.68 5.19
N TRP A 120 -2.96 -1.96 4.41
CA TRP A 120 -4.36 -2.27 4.19
C TRP A 120 -4.90 -1.64 2.90
N ALA A 121 -5.82 -2.33 2.26
CA ALA A 121 -6.52 -1.90 1.06
C ALA A 121 -7.85 -1.22 1.40
N SER A 122 -8.13 -0.09 0.75
CA SER A 122 -9.43 0.57 0.86
C SER A 122 -10.36 0.16 -0.29
N PRO A 123 -11.69 0.22 -0.09
CA PRO A 123 -12.67 -0.11 -1.13
C PRO A 123 -12.57 0.82 -2.36
N LEU A 124 -11.93 1.97 -2.22
CA LEU A 124 -11.75 2.95 -3.29
C LEU A 124 -10.47 2.74 -4.11
N GLY A 125 -9.75 1.64 -3.92
CA GLY A 125 -8.55 1.33 -4.68
C GLY A 125 -7.26 1.96 -4.13
N ALA A 126 -7.23 2.38 -2.87
CA ALA A 126 -6.01 2.87 -2.23
C ALA A 126 -5.41 1.83 -1.28
N VAL A 127 -4.15 1.52 -1.45
CA VAL A 127 -3.33 0.76 -0.51
C VAL A 127 -2.59 1.72 0.39
N ARG A 128 -2.75 1.57 1.70
CA ARG A 128 -1.99 2.33 2.70
C ARG A 128 -0.96 1.44 3.36
N ILE A 129 0.26 1.94 3.45
CA ILE A 129 1.40 1.21 4.02
C ILE A 129 2.06 2.11 5.06
N SER A 130 2.21 1.61 6.29
CA SER A 130 2.95 2.33 7.32
C SER A 130 4.44 2.37 6.98
N HIS A 131 5.07 3.54 7.16
CA HIS A 131 6.47 3.76 6.79
C HIS A 131 7.43 2.77 7.48
N ASN A 132 7.17 2.46 8.76
CA ASN A 132 8.00 1.51 9.51
C ASN A 132 7.89 0.05 9.02
N LEU A 133 6.90 -0.30 8.21
CA LEU A 133 6.83 -1.64 7.60
C LEU A 133 8.04 -1.91 6.71
N PHE A 134 8.52 -0.90 5.97
CA PHE A 134 9.74 -1.03 5.14
C PHE A 134 10.97 -1.36 5.98
N ARG A 135 11.12 -0.71 7.14
CA ARG A 135 12.19 -1.03 8.09
C ARG A 135 12.06 -2.44 8.67
N LEU A 136 10.84 -2.84 9.05
CA LEU A 136 10.60 -4.15 9.66
C LEU A 136 10.91 -5.32 8.73
N ILE A 137 10.68 -5.17 7.44
CA ILE A 137 11.03 -6.18 6.44
C ILE A 137 12.45 -6.00 5.87
N GLU A 138 13.24 -5.06 6.42
CA GLU A 138 14.62 -4.80 6.00
C GLU A 138 14.76 -4.58 4.48
N GLU A 139 13.78 -3.92 3.89
CA GLU A 139 13.68 -3.64 2.44
C GLU A 139 13.79 -4.89 1.55
N LYS A 140 13.50 -6.08 2.06
CA LYS A 140 13.47 -7.33 1.28
C LYS A 140 12.36 -7.26 0.23
N GLU A 141 12.75 -7.04 -1.02
CA GLU A 141 11.81 -6.85 -2.14
C GLU A 141 10.80 -8.00 -2.27
N ASN A 142 11.24 -9.24 -2.13
CA ASN A 142 10.37 -10.40 -2.25
C ASN A 142 9.30 -10.48 -1.14
N GLN A 143 9.64 -10.08 0.10
CA GLN A 143 8.68 -10.03 1.21
C GLN A 143 7.70 -8.86 1.03
N MET A 144 8.19 -7.68 0.62
CA MET A 144 7.34 -6.55 0.28
C MET A 144 6.43 -6.87 -0.92
N ALA A 145 6.91 -7.64 -1.91
CA ALA A 145 6.11 -8.07 -3.04
C ALA A 145 4.91 -8.91 -2.61
N CYS A 146 5.06 -9.80 -1.62
CA CYS A 146 3.94 -10.54 -1.06
C CYS A 146 2.91 -9.61 -0.39
N ILE A 147 3.37 -8.65 0.44
CA ILE A 147 2.47 -7.71 1.12
C ILE A 147 1.71 -6.86 0.09
N VAL A 148 2.42 -6.30 -0.90
CA VAL A 148 1.80 -5.52 -1.97
C VAL A 148 0.81 -6.34 -2.77
N ALA A 149 1.15 -7.60 -3.11
CA ALA A 149 0.24 -8.49 -3.84
C ALA A 149 -1.01 -8.81 -3.01
N HIS A 150 -0.88 -9.06 -1.71
CA HIS A 150 -2.00 -9.31 -0.80
C HIS A 150 -3.00 -8.13 -0.81
N GLU A 151 -2.50 -6.90 -0.67
CA GLU A 151 -3.36 -5.72 -0.72
C GLU A 151 -3.98 -5.47 -2.10
N LEU A 152 -3.26 -5.79 -3.18
CA LEU A 152 -3.80 -5.72 -4.53
C LEU A 152 -4.93 -6.73 -4.74
N VAL A 153 -4.83 -7.94 -4.20
CA VAL A 153 -5.89 -8.95 -4.28
C VAL A 153 -7.19 -8.44 -3.66
N HIS A 154 -7.15 -7.83 -2.48
CA HIS A 154 -8.34 -7.23 -1.87
C HIS A 154 -9.03 -6.20 -2.78
N ILE A 155 -8.25 -5.40 -3.52
CA ILE A 155 -8.79 -4.42 -4.47
C ILE A 155 -9.36 -5.08 -5.71
N ILE A 156 -8.64 -6.05 -6.28
CA ILE A 156 -9.04 -6.76 -7.51
C ILE A 156 -10.32 -7.56 -7.27
N ASN A 157 -10.40 -8.26 -6.15
CA ASN A 157 -11.57 -9.05 -5.76
C ASN A 157 -12.75 -8.20 -5.25
N LEU A 158 -12.55 -6.88 -5.02
CA LEU A 158 -13.56 -6.03 -4.39
C LEU A 158 -14.01 -6.53 -3.01
N ASP A 159 -13.09 -7.10 -2.22
CA ASP A 159 -13.42 -7.83 -0.99
C ASP A 159 -14.29 -6.99 -0.03
N THR A 160 -13.95 -5.73 0.20
CA THR A 160 -14.76 -4.87 1.10
C THR A 160 -16.21 -4.72 0.64
N PHE A 161 -16.46 -4.66 -0.67
CA PHE A 161 -17.81 -4.59 -1.23
C PHE A 161 -18.52 -5.95 -1.10
N ASN A 162 -17.86 -7.02 -1.54
CA ASN A 162 -18.41 -8.36 -1.52
C ASN A 162 -18.69 -8.85 -0.10
N ASP A 163 -17.79 -8.56 0.84
CA ASP A 163 -17.97 -8.87 2.27
C ASP A 163 -19.18 -8.13 2.85
N SER A 164 -19.40 -6.87 2.45
CA SER A 164 -20.56 -6.08 2.89
C SER A 164 -21.88 -6.63 2.35
N VAL A 165 -21.90 -7.09 1.08
CA VAL A 165 -23.07 -7.73 0.47
C VAL A 165 -23.37 -9.04 1.20
N ARG A 166 -22.38 -9.91 1.35
CA ARG A 166 -22.53 -11.19 2.08
C ARG A 166 -23.00 -10.98 3.52
N LEU A 167 -22.42 -10.01 4.25
CA LEU A 167 -22.83 -9.70 5.61
C LEU A 167 -24.31 -9.27 5.68
N ASN A 168 -24.78 -8.49 4.71
CA ASN A 168 -26.17 -8.06 4.67
C ASN A 168 -27.12 -9.22 4.36
N GLU A 169 -26.70 -10.21 3.62
CA GLU A 169 -27.48 -11.43 3.32
C GLU A 169 -27.46 -12.43 4.48
N GLU A 170 -26.26 -12.81 4.94
CA GLU A 170 -26.05 -13.86 5.94
C GLU A 170 -26.45 -13.43 7.36
N ALA A 171 -26.34 -12.12 7.70
CA ALA A 171 -26.66 -11.59 9.00
C ALA A 171 -27.95 -10.78 9.07
N LYS A 172 -28.84 -10.92 8.08
CA LYS A 172 -30.12 -10.22 8.03
C LYS A 172 -31.01 -10.62 9.23
N GLY A 173 -31.46 -9.62 9.97
CA GLY A 173 -32.34 -9.82 11.13
C GLY A 173 -31.66 -10.37 12.41
N LEU A 174 -30.35 -10.58 12.39
CA LEU A 174 -29.62 -11.04 13.56
C LEU A 174 -29.26 -9.90 14.50
N LYS A 175 -29.06 -10.23 15.78
CA LYS A 175 -28.57 -9.31 16.79
C LYS A 175 -27.12 -8.88 16.46
N GLU A 176 -26.74 -7.67 16.90
CA GLU A 176 -25.45 -7.02 16.60
C GLU A 176 -24.24 -7.91 16.95
N GLU A 177 -24.28 -8.63 18.07
CA GLU A 177 -23.19 -9.52 18.48
C GLU A 177 -22.97 -10.65 17.48
N LYS A 178 -24.07 -11.31 17.06
CA LYS A 178 -23.99 -12.38 16.04
C LYS A 178 -23.58 -11.84 14.67
N ARG A 179 -24.05 -10.64 14.32
CA ARG A 179 -23.64 -9.95 13.10
C ARG A 179 -22.12 -9.69 13.07
N LYS A 180 -21.50 -9.29 14.18
CA LYS A 180 -20.04 -9.12 14.31
C LYS A 180 -19.28 -10.43 14.13
N GLU A 181 -19.78 -11.53 14.69
CA GLU A 181 -19.14 -12.85 14.50
C GLU A 181 -19.14 -13.27 13.02
N ILE A 182 -20.29 -13.10 12.34
CA ILE A 182 -20.40 -13.40 10.90
C ILE A 182 -19.48 -12.49 10.08
N SER A 183 -19.44 -11.19 10.39
CA SER A 183 -18.52 -10.25 9.73
C SER A 183 -17.07 -10.72 9.85
N ALA A 184 -16.64 -11.11 11.05
CA ALA A 184 -15.28 -11.61 11.26
C ALA A 184 -15.02 -12.94 10.51
N GLN A 185 -16.02 -13.81 10.38
CA GLN A 185 -15.88 -15.04 9.58
C GLN A 185 -15.72 -14.77 8.08
N ILE A 186 -16.55 -13.87 7.54
CA ILE A 186 -16.48 -13.45 6.12
C ILE A 186 -15.10 -12.87 5.82
N ARG A 187 -14.65 -11.91 6.63
CA ARG A 187 -13.34 -11.27 6.44
C ARG A 187 -12.18 -12.23 6.57
N ARG A 188 -12.22 -13.18 7.51
CA ARG A 188 -11.20 -14.23 7.61
C ARG A 188 -11.12 -15.11 6.36
N GLN A 189 -12.22 -15.30 5.64
CA GLN A 189 -12.17 -16.01 4.37
C GLN A 189 -11.50 -15.15 3.29
N SER A 190 -11.86 -13.87 3.17
CA SER A 190 -11.23 -12.94 2.24
C SER A 190 -9.71 -12.82 2.48
N GLU A 191 -9.27 -12.80 3.75
CA GLU A 191 -7.84 -12.83 4.11
C GLU A 191 -7.11 -14.08 3.63
N LYS A 192 -7.74 -15.27 3.78
CA LYS A 192 -7.15 -16.53 3.29
C LYS A 192 -7.04 -16.55 1.77
N ASP A 193 -8.07 -16.05 1.10
CA ASP A 193 -8.08 -15.96 -0.36
C ASP A 193 -7.03 -14.95 -0.83
N ALA A 194 -6.89 -13.80 -0.15
CA ALA A 194 -5.86 -12.82 -0.43
C ALA A 194 -4.43 -13.39 -0.26
N ASP A 195 -4.18 -14.15 0.80
CA ASP A 195 -2.90 -14.84 1.01
C ASP A 195 -2.59 -15.81 -0.14
N LYS A 196 -3.55 -16.65 -0.49
CA LYS A 196 -3.41 -17.65 -1.56
C LYS A 196 -3.12 -17.00 -2.90
N TYR A 197 -3.95 -16.04 -3.31
CA TYR A 197 -3.78 -15.37 -4.61
C TYR A 197 -2.53 -14.48 -4.65
N ALA A 198 -2.15 -13.84 -3.54
CA ALA A 198 -0.90 -13.11 -3.47
C ALA A 198 0.32 -14.03 -3.72
N GLN A 199 0.33 -15.22 -3.10
CA GLN A 199 1.38 -16.21 -3.33
C GLN A 199 1.44 -16.64 -4.80
N GLU A 200 0.30 -16.90 -5.43
CA GLU A 200 0.23 -17.22 -6.87
C GLU A 200 0.77 -16.08 -7.73
N MET A 201 0.35 -14.83 -7.44
CA MET A 201 0.79 -13.65 -8.19
C MET A 201 2.29 -13.44 -8.16
N ILE A 202 2.92 -13.57 -6.99
CA ILE A 202 4.36 -13.35 -6.87
C ILE A 202 5.17 -14.47 -7.51
N ILE A 203 4.70 -15.73 -7.42
CA ILE A 203 5.36 -16.85 -8.10
C ILE A 203 5.30 -16.69 -9.61
N LYS A 204 4.12 -16.37 -10.18
CA LYS A 204 3.97 -16.04 -11.61
C LYS A 204 4.90 -14.93 -12.06
N ALA A 205 5.09 -13.92 -11.22
CA ALA A 205 6.01 -12.83 -11.49
C ALA A 205 7.50 -13.18 -11.30
N GLY A 206 7.84 -14.43 -10.97
CA GLY A 206 9.21 -14.90 -10.81
C GLY A 206 9.89 -14.46 -9.52
N TYR A 207 9.13 -14.28 -8.43
CA TYR A 207 9.66 -14.19 -7.09
C TYR A 207 9.86 -15.59 -6.47
N PRO A 208 10.74 -15.76 -5.47
CA PRO A 208 10.90 -17.03 -4.78
C PRO A 208 9.56 -17.51 -4.22
N LYS A 209 9.28 -18.80 -4.38
CA LYS A 209 8.01 -19.43 -3.97
C LYS A 209 7.66 -19.27 -2.49
N ASP A 210 8.68 -19.19 -1.64
CA ASP A 210 8.53 -19.07 -0.19
C ASP A 210 8.37 -17.61 0.29
N SER A 211 8.36 -16.62 -0.61
CA SER A 211 8.39 -15.20 -0.24
C SER A 211 7.24 -14.75 0.66
N CYS A 212 6.01 -15.30 0.47
CA CYS A 212 4.87 -14.98 1.34
C CYS A 212 4.98 -15.69 2.69
N ILE A 213 5.50 -16.90 2.71
CA ILE A 213 5.79 -17.67 3.92
C ILE A 213 6.83 -16.91 4.76
N ASP A 214 7.92 -16.46 4.13
CA ASP A 214 8.99 -15.70 4.77
C ASP A 214 8.50 -14.33 5.28
N ALA A 215 7.67 -13.63 4.50
CA ALA A 215 7.11 -12.35 4.91
C ALA A 215 6.23 -12.50 6.17
N LEU A 216 5.34 -13.47 6.18
CA LEU A 216 4.45 -13.70 7.31
C LEU A 216 5.21 -14.18 8.55
N ASP A 217 6.16 -15.11 8.40
CA ASP A 217 7.00 -15.59 9.50
C ASP A 217 7.85 -14.46 10.10
N HIS A 218 8.40 -13.60 9.25
CA HIS A 218 9.16 -12.43 9.69
C HIS A 218 8.28 -11.45 10.47
N LEU A 219 7.10 -11.10 9.95
CA LEU A 219 6.16 -10.21 10.64
C LEU A 219 5.68 -10.80 11.97
N MET A 220 5.51 -12.11 12.07
CA MET A 220 5.19 -12.79 13.34
C MET A 220 6.29 -12.59 14.37
N LYS A 221 7.55 -12.70 13.98
CA LYS A 221 8.71 -12.57 14.88
C LYS A 221 8.94 -11.13 15.36
N THR A 222 8.58 -10.14 14.54
CA THR A 222 8.80 -8.71 14.82
C THR A 222 7.62 -8.03 15.50
N ARG A 223 6.46 -8.69 15.61
CA ARG A 223 5.23 -8.13 16.17
C ARG A 223 4.87 -8.83 17.48
N THR A 224 4.49 -8.03 18.49
CA THR A 224 3.75 -8.55 19.63
C THR A 224 2.30 -8.74 19.17
N LEU A 225 1.93 -9.96 18.79
CA LEU A 225 0.60 -10.26 18.33
C LEU A 225 -0.37 -10.30 19.53
N PRO A 226 -1.51 -9.57 19.48
CA PRO A 226 -2.52 -9.68 20.50
C PRO A 226 -3.15 -11.08 20.49
N LYS A 227 -3.79 -11.48 21.62
CA LYS A 227 -4.60 -12.69 21.65
C LYS A 227 -5.72 -12.56 20.63
N VAL A 228 -5.78 -13.52 19.70
CA VAL A 228 -6.84 -13.57 18.68
C VAL A 228 -8.17 -13.93 19.33
N THR A 229 -9.18 -13.12 19.09
CA THR A 229 -10.55 -13.33 19.55
C THR A 229 -11.44 -13.83 18.41
N LYS A 230 -12.69 -14.21 18.73
CA LYS A 230 -13.67 -14.57 17.70
C LYS A 230 -14.06 -13.40 16.77
N LEU A 231 -13.76 -12.17 17.20
CA LEU A 231 -14.11 -10.94 16.48
C LEU A 231 -12.94 -10.39 15.65
N ASP A 232 -11.75 -11.02 15.70
CA ASP A 232 -10.64 -10.57 14.87
C ASP A 232 -10.87 -10.93 13.41
N GLU A 233 -10.69 -9.96 12.57
CA GLU A 233 -10.90 -10.06 11.12
C GLU A 233 -9.81 -10.89 10.45
N HIS A 234 -8.57 -10.83 10.96
CA HIS A 234 -7.46 -11.62 10.44
C HIS A 234 -7.38 -12.98 11.14
N PRO A 235 -7.21 -14.08 10.38
CA PRO A 235 -6.88 -15.37 10.98
C PRO A 235 -5.57 -15.29 11.75
N PRO A 236 -5.39 -16.12 12.80
CA PRO A 236 -4.11 -16.24 13.47
C PRO A 236 -2.97 -16.50 12.48
N ALA A 237 -1.85 -15.78 12.62
CA ALA A 237 -0.74 -15.89 11.68
C ALA A 237 -0.19 -17.34 11.53
N PRO A 238 -0.14 -18.22 12.57
CA PRO A 238 0.22 -19.61 12.38
C PRO A 238 -0.73 -20.38 11.45
N ILE A 239 -2.03 -20.06 11.49
CA ILE A 239 -3.03 -20.70 10.61
C ILE A 239 -2.83 -20.24 9.16
N ARG A 240 -2.60 -18.94 8.94
CA ARG A 240 -2.26 -18.37 7.61
C ARG A 240 -0.99 -19.02 7.06
N LEU A 241 0.05 -19.15 7.89
CA LEU A 241 1.33 -19.76 7.51
C LEU A 241 1.17 -21.22 7.10
N SER A 242 0.37 -22.00 7.84
CA SER A 242 0.07 -23.40 7.50
C SER A 242 -0.66 -23.50 6.16
N ALA A 243 -1.67 -22.67 5.96
CA ALA A 243 -2.45 -22.65 4.73
C ALA A 243 -1.60 -22.30 3.49
N LEU A 244 -0.67 -21.33 3.61
CA LEU A 244 0.26 -20.98 2.54
C LEU A 244 1.19 -22.15 2.17
N LYS A 245 1.71 -22.86 3.17
CA LYS A 245 2.58 -24.03 2.96
C LYS A 245 1.85 -25.18 2.30
N GLU A 246 0.60 -25.42 2.71
CA GLU A 246 -0.25 -26.49 2.15
C GLU A 246 -0.68 -26.21 0.69
N ALA A 247 -0.96 -24.94 0.36
CA ALA A 247 -1.37 -24.54 -0.97
C ALA A 247 -0.24 -24.57 -2.01
N LEU A 248 1.01 -24.39 -1.60
CA LEU A 248 2.16 -24.18 -2.47
C LEU A 248 2.36 -25.25 -3.57
N PRO A 249 2.31 -26.56 -3.29
CA PRO A 249 2.50 -27.58 -4.33
C PRO A 249 1.47 -27.48 -5.47
N THR A 250 0.19 -27.32 -5.10
CA THR A 250 -0.91 -27.21 -6.08
C THR A 250 -0.80 -25.95 -6.92
N GLN A 251 -0.37 -24.83 -6.30
CA GLN A 251 -0.16 -23.56 -7.01
C GLN A 251 0.94 -23.66 -8.05
N LEU A 252 2.06 -24.31 -7.75
CA LEU A 252 3.16 -24.50 -8.69
C LEU A 252 2.70 -25.25 -9.93
N ASP A 253 1.95 -26.34 -9.77
CA ASP A 253 1.40 -27.12 -10.88
C ASP A 253 0.45 -26.30 -11.78
N GLN A 254 -0.33 -25.39 -11.19
CA GLN A 254 -1.27 -24.53 -11.93
C GLN A 254 -0.54 -23.43 -12.70
N ILE A 255 0.48 -22.82 -12.08
CA ILE A 255 1.25 -21.70 -12.67
C ILE A 255 2.03 -22.16 -13.92
N GLU A 256 2.62 -23.35 -13.90
CA GLU A 256 3.34 -23.90 -15.05
C GLU A 256 2.45 -24.08 -16.30
N LYS A 257 1.15 -24.21 -16.11
CA LYS A 257 0.15 -24.42 -17.18
C LYS A 257 -0.50 -23.12 -17.68
N ALA A 258 -0.28 -21.99 -17.00
CA ALA A 258 -0.94 -20.74 -17.33
C ALA A 258 -0.16 -19.93 -18.37
N SER A 259 -0.86 -19.41 -19.37
CA SER A 259 -0.30 -18.42 -20.30
C SER A 259 -0.11 -17.07 -19.58
N PRO A 260 1.00 -16.35 -19.83
CA PRO A 260 1.21 -15.05 -19.21
C PRO A 260 0.30 -13.98 -19.84
N GLU A 261 -0.47 -13.27 -19.01
CA GLU A 261 -1.10 -12.02 -19.39
C GLU A 261 -0.21 -10.86 -18.97
N GLU A 262 0.09 -9.97 -19.91
CA GLU A 262 0.84 -8.76 -19.61
C GLU A 262 -0.12 -7.58 -19.50
N THR A 263 -0.19 -6.98 -18.31
CA THR A 263 -0.94 -5.75 -18.07
C THR A 263 0.00 -4.56 -18.19
N LEU A 264 -0.24 -3.72 -19.19
CA LEU A 264 0.46 -2.43 -19.28
C LEU A 264 -0.08 -1.48 -18.23
N ILE A 265 0.81 -0.72 -17.59
CA ILE A 265 0.43 0.20 -16.53
C ILE A 265 1.03 1.59 -16.73
N LYS A 266 0.23 2.61 -16.46
CA LYS A 266 0.64 4.01 -16.51
C LYS A 266 0.73 4.59 -15.12
N TRP A 267 1.89 5.13 -14.75
CA TRP A 267 2.18 5.66 -13.43
C TRP A 267 2.03 7.17 -13.32
N ARG A 268 1.54 7.64 -12.18
CA ARG A 268 1.56 9.04 -11.76
C ARG A 268 1.91 9.14 -10.28
N TYR A 269 2.90 9.96 -9.95
CA TYR A 269 3.22 10.31 -8.57
C TYR A 269 2.82 11.76 -8.29
N ASP A 270 2.02 11.95 -7.26
CA ASP A 270 1.62 13.25 -6.73
C ASP A 270 2.39 13.48 -5.43
N ARG A 271 3.34 14.43 -5.46
CA ARG A 271 4.21 14.75 -4.32
C ARG A 271 3.44 15.43 -3.19
N ASP A 272 2.50 16.31 -3.53
CA ASP A 272 1.78 17.13 -2.55
C ASP A 272 0.80 16.26 -1.76
N LEU A 273 0.15 15.32 -2.44
CA LEU A 273 -0.73 14.33 -1.83
C LEU A 273 0.02 13.12 -1.26
N ASN A 274 1.33 13.00 -1.51
CA ASN A 274 2.11 11.82 -1.15
C ASN A 274 1.45 10.52 -1.65
N TYR A 275 1.15 10.48 -2.95
CA TYR A 275 0.33 9.43 -3.53
C TYR A 275 0.90 8.94 -4.86
N LEU A 276 1.24 7.64 -4.93
CA LEU A 276 1.66 6.98 -6.16
C LEU A 276 0.51 6.15 -6.69
N LYS A 277 0.05 6.43 -7.90
CA LYS A 277 -1.03 5.70 -8.52
C LYS A 277 -0.68 5.16 -9.88
N PHE A 278 -1.37 4.09 -10.27
CA PHE A 278 -1.31 3.55 -11.61
C PHE A 278 -2.71 3.19 -12.13
N ILE A 279 -2.81 3.17 -13.46
CA ILE A 279 -4.00 2.75 -14.19
C ILE A 279 -3.55 1.58 -15.06
N PRO A 280 -4.11 0.37 -14.88
CA PRO A 280 -3.95 -0.73 -15.80
C PRO A 280 -4.58 -0.38 -17.16
N GLN A 281 -3.94 -0.78 -18.26
CA GLN A 281 -4.37 -0.46 -19.63
C GLN A 281 -4.78 -1.73 -20.39
#